data_a815368b4e91fff03aa71cd718179063
#
_entry.id   a815368b4e91fff03aa71cd718179063
#
_cell.length_a   1.000
_cell.length_b   1.000
_cell.length_c   1.000
_cell.angle_alpha   90.00
_cell.angle_beta   90.00
_cell.angle_gamma   90.00
#
_symmetry.space_group_name_H-M   'P 1'
#
loop_
_entity.id
_entity.type
_entity.pdbx_description
1 polymer ?
#
loop_
_entity_poly.entity_id
_entity_poly.type
_entity_poly.pdbx_seq_one_letter_code
_entity_poly.pdbx_strand_id
1 'polypeptide(L)'
;MQTVRQAFTILKQNPLLSTISILGTAFAITMIMAIVITWQTKYADLEPEVNRSRCLYFSAMHVYDKEKDGNNNWSNPSAAFMKECVQPVPEVEYCTAFSPAGLSLASLTDGNNRVKVDAMRTDPDFWKVFSMQFLAGRGFSEADRAGESKAVVVCASVARKLYGSTDVVGQEFLLN
;
A
#
# COMPACT_ATOMS: atom_id res chain seq x y z
N MET A 1 19.91 30.60 -35.09
CA MET A 1 18.96 31.62 -34.60
C MET A 1 17.86 31.96 -35.62
N GLN A 2 18.10 31.92 -36.90
CA GLN A 2 17.09 32.25 -37.96
C GLN A 2 15.89 31.27 -37.98
N THR A 3 16.14 29.96 -37.83
CA THR A 3 15.10 28.90 -37.86
C THR A 3 14.08 29.04 -36.75
N VAL A 4 14.48 29.39 -35.54
CA VAL A 4 13.57 29.60 -34.40
C VAL A 4 12.67 30.82 -34.62
N ARG A 5 13.26 31.87 -35.17
CA ARG A 5 12.54 33.13 -35.47
C ARG A 5 11.51 32.93 -36.59
N GLN A 6 11.85 32.12 -37.61
CA GLN A 6 10.91 31.72 -38.67
C GLN A 6 9.79 30.87 -38.13
N ALA A 7 10.07 29.90 -37.25
CA ALA A 7 9.02 29.07 -36.60
C ALA A 7 8.02 29.94 -35.82
N PHE A 8 8.48 30.89 -35.02
CA PHE A 8 7.63 31.84 -34.33
C PHE A 8 6.75 32.69 -35.24
N THR A 9 7.29 33.10 -36.41
CA THR A 9 6.54 33.87 -37.38
C THR A 9 5.41 33.06 -38.01
N ILE A 10 5.67 31.77 -38.36
CA ILE A 10 4.68 30.87 -38.93
C ILE A 10 3.56 30.56 -37.89
N LEU A 11 3.94 30.35 -36.63
CA LEU A 11 2.97 30.15 -35.52
C LEU A 11 2.03 31.34 -35.36
N LYS A 12 2.53 32.58 -35.52
CA LYS A 12 1.75 33.82 -35.44
C LYS A 12 0.84 34.02 -36.67
N GLN A 13 1.22 33.55 -37.83
CA GLN A 13 0.43 33.69 -39.07
C GLN A 13 -0.82 32.79 -39.09
N ASN A 14 -0.77 31.62 -38.41
CA ASN A 14 -1.88 30.66 -38.34
C ASN A 14 -2.21 30.28 -36.89
N PRO A 15 -2.81 31.20 -36.11
CA PRO A 15 -2.94 31.01 -34.65
C PRO A 15 -3.84 29.79 -34.30
N LEU A 16 -4.89 29.55 -35.07
CA LEU A 16 -5.82 28.45 -34.81
C LEU A 16 -5.15 27.08 -35.03
N LEU A 17 -4.43 26.93 -36.13
CA LEU A 17 -3.72 25.68 -36.45
C LEU A 17 -2.60 25.43 -35.43
N SER A 18 -1.88 26.47 -35.06
CA SER A 18 -0.80 26.41 -34.07
C SER A 18 -1.33 26.03 -32.68
N THR A 19 -2.45 26.60 -32.26
CA THR A 19 -3.10 26.28 -30.98
C THR A 19 -3.54 24.81 -30.94
N ILE A 20 -4.18 24.33 -32.00
CA ILE A 20 -4.62 22.92 -32.09
C ILE A 20 -3.41 21.98 -32.03
N SER A 21 -2.34 22.31 -32.77
CA SER A 21 -1.13 21.48 -32.78
C SER A 21 -0.44 21.44 -31.41
N ILE A 22 -0.32 22.58 -30.73
CA ILE A 22 0.27 22.66 -29.39
C ILE A 22 -0.58 21.90 -28.36
N LEU A 23 -1.89 22.10 -28.37
CA LEU A 23 -2.79 21.39 -27.47
C LEU A 23 -2.79 19.87 -27.76
N GLY A 24 -2.81 19.46 -29.01
CA GLY A 24 -2.74 18.05 -29.40
C GLY A 24 -1.45 17.38 -28.94
N THR A 25 -0.29 18.02 -29.15
CA THR A 25 1.00 17.48 -28.70
C THR A 25 1.10 17.47 -27.16
N ALA A 26 0.66 18.52 -26.49
CA ALA A 26 0.64 18.57 -25.04
C ALA A 26 -0.26 17.45 -24.44
N PHE A 27 -1.44 17.25 -25.01
CA PHE A 27 -2.33 16.18 -24.62
C PHE A 27 -1.73 14.79 -24.85
N ALA A 28 -1.11 14.55 -26.01
CA ALA A 28 -0.44 13.29 -26.30
C ALA A 28 0.68 12.98 -25.32
N ILE A 29 1.53 13.96 -25.01
CA ILE A 29 2.62 13.80 -24.02
C ILE A 29 2.04 13.51 -22.64
N THR A 30 1.00 14.23 -22.22
CA THR A 30 0.34 14.02 -20.93
C THR A 30 -0.23 12.60 -20.81
N MET A 31 -0.86 12.09 -21.86
CA MET A 31 -1.39 10.72 -21.88
C MET A 31 -0.29 9.67 -21.80
N ILE A 32 0.80 9.84 -22.55
CA ILE A 32 1.95 8.94 -22.48
C ILE A 32 2.54 8.94 -21.08
N MET A 33 2.76 10.11 -20.48
CA MET A 33 3.28 10.24 -19.11
C MET A 33 2.35 9.57 -18.09
N ALA A 34 1.03 9.76 -18.22
CA ALA A 34 0.05 9.12 -17.33
C ALA A 34 0.12 7.58 -17.43
N ILE A 35 0.24 7.03 -18.65
CA ILE A 35 0.40 5.59 -18.86
C ILE A 35 1.71 5.09 -18.22
N VAL A 36 2.84 5.77 -18.45
CA VAL A 36 4.14 5.39 -17.90
C VAL A 36 4.11 5.43 -16.36
N ILE A 37 3.58 6.50 -15.77
CA ILE A 37 3.47 6.62 -14.30
C ILE A 37 2.57 5.51 -13.75
N THR A 38 1.42 5.25 -14.37
CA THR A 38 0.52 4.19 -13.93
C THR A 38 1.18 2.81 -14.01
N TRP A 39 1.93 2.55 -15.09
CA TRP A 39 2.70 1.33 -15.25
C TRP A 39 3.79 1.19 -14.17
N GLN A 40 4.59 2.23 -13.96
CA GLN A 40 5.63 2.23 -12.93
C GLN A 40 5.04 2.01 -11.54
N THR A 41 3.99 2.73 -11.18
CA THR A 41 3.34 2.58 -9.87
C THR A 41 2.79 1.17 -9.64
N LYS A 42 2.35 0.49 -10.71
CA LYS A 42 1.75 -0.83 -10.62
C LYS A 42 2.77 -1.98 -10.58
N TYR A 43 3.92 -1.83 -11.26
CA TYR A 43 4.85 -2.94 -11.49
C TYR A 43 6.27 -2.70 -10.96
N ALA A 44 6.63 -1.48 -10.60
CA ALA A 44 7.97 -1.21 -10.08
C ALA A 44 8.10 -1.67 -8.62
N ASP A 45 9.28 -2.18 -8.31
CA ASP A 45 9.69 -2.52 -6.96
C ASP A 45 10.03 -1.23 -6.20
N LEU A 46 9.04 -0.62 -5.56
CA LEU A 46 9.16 0.62 -4.80
C LEU A 46 8.86 0.37 -3.32
N GLU A 47 9.56 1.09 -2.44
CA GLU A 47 9.23 1.03 -1.01
C GLU A 47 7.75 1.37 -0.75
N PRO A 48 7.07 0.60 0.12
CA PRO A 48 7.56 -0.48 0.97
C PRO A 48 7.60 -1.87 0.29
N GLU A 49 7.20 -2.00 -0.96
CA GLU A 49 7.08 -3.26 -1.71
C GLU A 49 8.29 -3.50 -2.62
N VAL A 50 9.48 -3.54 -2.05
CA VAL A 50 10.75 -3.69 -2.79
C VAL A 50 10.90 -5.02 -3.55
N ASN A 51 10.07 -6.00 -3.24
CA ASN A 51 10.06 -7.32 -3.89
C ASN A 51 8.74 -7.58 -4.64
N ARG A 52 8.04 -6.54 -5.07
CA ARG A 52 6.72 -6.64 -5.70
C ARG A 52 6.70 -7.58 -6.91
N SER A 53 7.74 -7.53 -7.73
CA SER A 53 7.91 -8.39 -8.91
C SER A 53 8.00 -9.89 -8.57
N ARG A 54 8.36 -10.24 -7.31
CA ARG A 54 8.47 -11.59 -6.78
C ARG A 54 7.31 -11.98 -5.86
N CYS A 55 6.43 -11.04 -5.52
CA CYS A 55 5.30 -11.28 -4.63
C CYS A 55 4.07 -11.77 -5.38
N LEU A 56 3.39 -12.75 -4.81
CA LEU A 56 2.07 -13.19 -5.23
C LEU A 56 1.02 -12.68 -4.24
N TYR A 57 -0.02 -12.04 -4.76
CA TYR A 57 -1.10 -11.48 -3.96
C TYR A 57 -2.36 -12.31 -4.13
N PHE A 58 -2.81 -12.93 -3.05
CA PHE A 58 -4.05 -13.70 -3.01
C PHE A 58 -5.18 -12.83 -2.46
N SER A 59 -6.01 -12.30 -3.34
CA SER A 59 -7.14 -11.45 -2.95
C SER A 59 -8.47 -12.19 -2.87
N ALA A 60 -8.57 -13.33 -3.54
CA ALA A 60 -9.78 -14.16 -3.53
C ALA A 60 -9.43 -15.63 -3.74
N MET A 61 -10.20 -16.50 -3.11
CA MET A 61 -10.15 -17.95 -3.26
C MET A 61 -11.55 -18.46 -3.59
N HIS A 62 -11.62 -19.35 -4.55
CA HIS A 62 -12.85 -20.02 -4.91
C HIS A 62 -12.80 -21.46 -4.40
N VAL A 63 -13.69 -21.81 -3.49
CA VAL A 63 -13.85 -23.16 -2.99
C VAL A 63 -15.13 -23.77 -3.59
N TYR A 64 -14.97 -24.86 -4.30
CA TYR A 64 -16.11 -25.59 -4.88
C TYR A 64 -16.08 -27.05 -4.45
N ASP A 65 -17.27 -27.59 -4.20
CA ASP A 65 -17.45 -29.01 -3.94
C ASP A 65 -17.83 -29.71 -5.23
N LYS A 66 -17.05 -30.73 -5.65
CA LYS A 66 -17.30 -31.48 -6.89
C LYS A 66 -18.58 -32.30 -6.83
N GLU A 67 -19.06 -32.66 -5.63
CA GLU A 67 -20.21 -33.52 -5.43
C GLU A 67 -21.52 -32.75 -5.20
N LYS A 68 -21.41 -31.47 -4.82
CA LYS A 68 -22.57 -30.60 -4.56
C LYS A 68 -22.61 -29.48 -5.59
N ASP A 69 -23.35 -29.73 -6.66
CA ASP A 69 -23.61 -28.73 -7.69
C ASP A 69 -24.30 -27.51 -7.07
N GLY A 70 -23.62 -26.37 -6.98
CA GLY A 70 -24.21 -25.11 -6.59
C GLY A 70 -23.62 -24.37 -5.39
N ASN A 71 -22.68 -24.91 -4.65
CA ASN A 71 -22.08 -24.20 -3.49
C ASN A 71 -20.74 -23.54 -3.87
N ASN A 72 -20.82 -22.48 -4.67
CA ASN A 72 -19.68 -21.68 -5.09
C ASN A 72 -19.43 -20.56 -4.08
N ASN A 73 -18.50 -20.74 -3.15
CA ASN A 73 -18.13 -19.71 -2.20
C ASN A 73 -16.84 -19.00 -2.62
N TRP A 74 -16.97 -17.71 -2.85
CA TRP A 74 -15.82 -16.79 -2.99
C TRP A 74 -15.51 -16.22 -1.63
N SER A 75 -14.27 -16.35 -1.19
CA SER A 75 -13.81 -15.77 0.07
C SER A 75 -12.35 -15.35 -0.03
N ASN A 76 -11.92 -14.51 0.89
CA ASN A 76 -10.50 -14.26 1.06
C ASN A 76 -9.84 -15.52 1.64
N PRO A 77 -8.60 -15.87 1.22
CA PRO A 77 -7.86 -16.97 1.83
C PRO A 77 -7.75 -16.75 3.34
N SER A 78 -8.00 -17.79 4.12
CA SER A 78 -7.81 -17.72 5.56
C SER A 78 -6.31 -17.74 5.91
N ALA A 79 -5.94 -17.15 7.05
CA ALA A 79 -4.56 -17.21 7.55
C ALA A 79 -4.10 -18.66 7.78
N ALA A 80 -5.00 -19.56 8.17
CA ALA A 80 -4.73 -20.99 8.31
C ALA A 80 -4.37 -21.63 6.96
N PHE A 81 -5.15 -21.37 5.91
CA PHE A 81 -4.86 -21.84 4.56
C PHE A 81 -3.49 -21.37 4.07
N MET A 82 -3.17 -20.10 4.28
CA MET A 82 -1.86 -19.54 3.88
C MET A 82 -0.72 -20.24 4.61
N LYS A 83 -0.88 -20.48 5.92
CA LYS A 83 0.14 -21.12 6.74
C LYS A 83 0.31 -22.61 6.45
N GLU A 84 -0.78 -23.33 6.19
CA GLU A 84 -0.76 -24.80 6.02
C GLU A 84 -0.51 -25.22 4.57
N CYS A 85 -0.98 -24.44 3.60
CA CYS A 85 -0.93 -24.84 2.19
C CYS A 85 0.08 -24.02 1.38
N VAL A 86 0.31 -22.76 1.70
CA VAL A 86 1.19 -21.88 0.90
C VAL A 86 2.59 -21.80 1.49
N GLN A 87 2.71 -21.56 2.78
CA GLN A 87 4.01 -21.39 3.46
C GLN A 87 4.93 -22.62 3.34
N PRO A 88 4.44 -23.89 3.33
CA PRO A 88 5.31 -25.07 3.18
C PRO A 88 5.87 -25.28 1.76
N VAL A 89 5.43 -24.48 0.76
CA VAL A 89 5.93 -24.60 -0.61
C VAL A 89 7.38 -24.15 -0.65
N PRO A 90 8.32 -24.96 -1.19
CA PRO A 90 9.76 -24.68 -1.13
C PRO A 90 10.19 -23.35 -1.77
N GLU A 91 9.43 -22.85 -2.73
CA GLU A 91 9.69 -21.61 -3.44
C GLU A 91 9.18 -20.36 -2.67
N VAL A 92 8.44 -20.56 -1.59
CA VAL A 92 7.90 -19.47 -0.75
C VAL A 92 8.89 -19.16 0.36
N GLU A 93 9.51 -17.99 0.27
CA GLU A 93 10.46 -17.50 1.27
C GLU A 93 9.73 -16.97 2.53
N TYR A 94 8.71 -16.15 2.32
CA TYR A 94 7.86 -15.58 3.39
C TYR A 94 6.41 -15.56 2.95
N CYS A 95 5.51 -15.76 3.90
CA CYS A 95 4.07 -15.71 3.67
C CYS A 95 3.42 -14.88 4.77
N THR A 96 2.75 -13.79 4.41
CA THR A 96 2.05 -12.92 5.37
C THR A 96 0.59 -12.78 5.02
N ALA A 97 -0.24 -12.69 6.04
CA ALA A 97 -1.64 -12.39 5.92
C ALA A 97 -1.95 -11.05 6.60
N PHE A 98 -2.64 -10.17 5.89
CA PHE A 98 -3.10 -8.92 6.45
C PHE A 98 -4.58 -8.69 6.11
N SER A 99 -5.29 -8.05 7.01
CA SER A 99 -6.68 -7.68 6.78
C SER A 99 -6.97 -6.28 7.31
N PRO A 100 -7.75 -5.47 6.58
CA PRO A 100 -8.20 -4.19 7.11
C PRO A 100 -9.06 -4.44 8.35
N ALA A 101 -8.77 -3.73 9.44
CA ALA A 101 -9.61 -3.68 10.62
C ALA A 101 -10.66 -2.55 10.51
N GLY A 102 -10.51 -1.70 9.49
CA GLY A 102 -11.41 -0.59 9.20
C GLY A 102 -11.07 0.69 9.95
N LEU A 103 -11.94 1.67 9.76
CA LEU A 103 -11.80 2.96 10.42
C LEU A 103 -12.06 2.80 11.93
N SER A 104 -11.06 3.17 12.71
CA SER A 104 -11.05 3.13 14.16
C SER A 104 -10.74 4.50 14.72
N LEU A 105 -11.07 4.71 15.99
CA LEU A 105 -10.77 5.94 16.70
C LEU A 105 -9.64 5.68 17.70
N ALA A 106 -8.47 6.24 17.42
CA ALA A 106 -7.36 6.22 18.35
C ALA A 106 -7.44 7.42 19.30
N SER A 107 -7.27 7.20 20.59
CA SER A 107 -7.25 8.26 21.61
C SER A 107 -6.22 7.96 22.68
N LEU A 108 -5.72 9.00 23.34
CA LEU A 108 -4.91 8.82 24.53
C LEU A 108 -5.76 8.22 25.67
N THR A 109 -5.11 7.59 26.63
CA THR A 109 -5.75 6.96 27.78
C THR A 109 -6.55 7.95 28.66
N ASP A 110 -6.20 9.23 28.61
CA ASP A 110 -6.94 10.33 29.25
C ASP A 110 -8.17 10.82 28.45
N GLY A 111 -8.43 10.23 27.27
CA GLY A 111 -9.53 10.56 26.38
C GLY A 111 -9.30 11.78 25.49
N ASN A 112 -8.15 12.43 25.61
CA ASN A 112 -7.74 13.56 24.77
C ASN A 112 -7.19 13.09 23.42
N ASN A 113 -7.00 14.03 22.49
CA ASN A 113 -6.37 13.82 21.18
C ASN A 113 -6.94 12.63 20.41
N ARG A 114 -8.21 12.71 20.05
CA ARG A 114 -8.87 11.68 19.24
C ARG A 114 -8.52 11.80 17.76
N VAL A 115 -8.04 10.73 17.16
CA VAL A 115 -7.62 10.69 15.75
C VAL A 115 -8.30 9.51 15.06
N LYS A 116 -8.95 9.78 13.93
CA LYS A 116 -9.44 8.71 13.06
C LYS A 116 -8.24 8.05 12.37
N VAL A 117 -8.16 6.76 12.47
CA VAL A 117 -7.10 5.92 11.89
C VAL A 117 -7.70 4.79 11.08
N ASP A 118 -7.02 4.43 10.01
CA ASP A 118 -7.32 3.19 9.31
C ASP A 118 -6.40 2.11 9.89
N ALA A 119 -6.99 1.14 10.55
CA ALA A 119 -6.26 0.08 11.22
C ALA A 119 -6.17 -1.16 10.32
N MET A 120 -5.05 -1.85 10.41
CA MET A 120 -4.80 -3.10 9.71
C MET A 120 -4.26 -4.14 10.70
N ARG A 121 -4.77 -5.35 10.61
CA ARG A 121 -4.23 -6.50 11.34
C ARG A 121 -3.27 -7.24 10.44
N THR A 122 -2.11 -7.61 11.00
CA THR A 122 -1.10 -8.36 10.25
C THR A 122 -0.33 -9.30 11.19
N ASP A 123 0.45 -10.18 10.60
CA ASP A 123 1.35 -11.08 11.31
C ASP A 123 2.81 -10.56 11.31
N PRO A 124 3.72 -11.19 12.07
CA PRO A 124 5.12 -10.77 12.13
C PRO A 124 5.89 -10.88 10.81
N ASP A 125 5.49 -11.77 9.90
CA ASP A 125 6.16 -11.94 8.61
C ASP A 125 5.90 -10.77 7.67
N PHE A 126 4.88 -9.95 7.96
CA PHE A 126 4.60 -8.71 7.25
C PHE A 126 5.84 -7.81 7.12
N TRP A 127 6.62 -7.70 8.19
CA TRP A 127 7.83 -6.86 8.23
C TRP A 127 9.00 -7.42 7.44
N LYS A 128 8.94 -8.72 7.08
CA LYS A 128 9.93 -9.37 6.20
C LYS A 128 9.56 -9.24 4.73
N VAL A 129 8.26 -9.27 4.43
CA VAL A 129 7.73 -9.12 3.06
C VAL A 129 7.78 -7.67 2.62
N PHE A 130 7.41 -6.74 3.52
CA PHE A 130 7.36 -5.30 3.26
C PHE A 130 8.52 -4.58 3.95
N SER A 131 9.27 -3.81 3.17
CA SER A 131 10.41 -3.01 3.65
C SER A 131 9.91 -1.71 4.28
N MET A 132 9.54 -1.75 5.56
CA MET A 132 9.08 -0.57 6.28
C MET A 132 10.24 0.13 6.97
N GLN A 133 10.31 1.45 6.85
CA GLN A 133 11.28 2.26 7.58
C GLN A 133 10.73 2.63 8.96
N PHE A 134 11.39 2.16 10.01
CA PHE A 134 11.05 2.50 11.39
C PHE A 134 11.84 3.74 11.83
N LEU A 135 11.13 4.80 12.25
CA LEU A 135 11.75 5.99 12.82
C LEU A 135 12.19 5.76 14.26
N ALA A 136 11.45 4.93 14.99
CA ALA A 136 11.73 4.50 16.34
C ALA A 136 11.13 3.11 16.57
N GLY A 137 11.72 2.31 17.43
CA GLY A 137 11.25 0.97 17.75
C GLY A 137 11.51 -0.06 16.65
N ARG A 138 10.63 -1.04 16.55
CA ARG A 138 10.69 -2.16 15.60
C ARG A 138 9.29 -2.70 15.28
N GLY A 139 9.18 -3.51 14.23
CA GLY A 139 8.02 -4.36 14.01
C GLY A 139 7.85 -5.40 15.13
N PHE A 140 6.64 -5.83 15.37
CA PHE A 140 6.38 -6.91 16.32
C PHE A 140 6.87 -8.25 15.77
N SER A 141 7.22 -9.16 16.68
CA SER A 141 7.80 -10.47 16.41
C SER A 141 6.86 -11.60 16.86
N GLU A 142 7.19 -12.84 16.53
CA GLU A 142 6.49 -14.01 17.06
C GLU A 142 6.55 -14.10 18.61
N ALA A 143 7.63 -13.60 19.22
CA ALA A 143 7.72 -13.55 20.68
C ALA A 143 6.70 -12.57 21.29
N ASP A 144 6.47 -11.42 20.65
CA ASP A 144 5.46 -10.46 21.07
C ASP A 144 4.06 -11.07 20.96
N ARG A 145 3.80 -11.85 19.90
CA ARG A 145 2.55 -12.57 19.69
C ARG A 145 2.33 -13.67 20.71
N ALA A 146 3.36 -14.47 21.01
CA ALA A 146 3.29 -15.55 21.97
C ALA A 146 3.09 -15.04 23.42
N GLY A 147 3.62 -13.84 23.72
CA GLY A 147 3.46 -13.16 24.99
C GLY A 147 2.13 -12.43 25.18
N GLU A 148 1.16 -12.60 24.25
CA GLU A 148 -0.13 -11.89 24.25
C GLU A 148 0.03 -10.35 24.31
N SER A 149 1.16 -9.84 23.90
CA SER A 149 1.42 -8.40 23.85
C SER A 149 0.53 -7.74 22.81
N LYS A 150 -0.19 -6.70 23.21
CA LYS A 150 -1.00 -5.88 22.29
C LYS A 150 -0.12 -4.85 21.59
N ALA A 151 0.96 -5.32 20.94
CA ALA A 151 1.89 -4.45 20.23
C ALA A 151 1.23 -3.86 18.97
N VAL A 152 1.43 -2.57 18.78
CA VAL A 152 0.92 -1.80 17.64
C VAL A 152 2.06 -0.99 17.03
N VAL A 153 2.10 -0.95 15.71
CA VAL A 153 2.99 -0.04 14.97
C VAL A 153 2.13 1.09 14.40
N VAL A 154 2.52 2.32 14.67
CA VAL A 154 1.79 3.51 14.23
C VAL A 154 2.57 4.31 13.19
N CYS A 155 1.87 4.87 12.21
CA CYS A 155 2.50 5.79 11.28
C CYS A 155 2.97 7.08 11.98
N ALA A 156 4.07 7.67 11.52
CA ALA A 156 4.61 8.92 12.05
C ALA A 156 3.57 10.06 12.10
N SER A 157 2.64 10.11 11.14
CA SER A 157 1.55 11.10 11.11
C SER A 157 0.55 10.89 12.25
N VAL A 158 0.24 9.65 12.61
CA VAL A 158 -0.65 9.30 13.74
C VAL A 158 0.05 9.59 15.05
N ALA A 159 1.33 9.20 15.20
CA ALA A 159 2.13 9.49 16.38
C ALA A 159 2.17 11.00 16.68
N ARG A 160 2.45 11.82 15.67
CA ARG A 160 2.46 13.29 15.83
C ARG A 160 1.11 13.87 16.24
N LYS A 161 0.01 13.34 15.71
CA LYS A 161 -1.34 13.81 16.03
C LYS A 161 -1.78 13.42 17.45
N LEU A 162 -1.40 12.21 17.89
CA LEU A 162 -1.76 11.72 19.23
C LEU A 162 -0.88 12.28 20.33
N TYR A 163 0.44 12.26 20.12
CA TYR A 163 1.43 12.54 21.17
C TYR A 163 2.24 13.83 20.93
N GLY A 164 2.12 14.45 19.74
CA GLY A 164 2.96 15.58 19.36
C GLY A 164 4.40 15.23 19.00
N SER A 165 4.78 13.94 19.05
CA SER A 165 6.12 13.41 18.77
C SER A 165 6.07 12.21 17.85
N THR A 166 7.19 11.87 17.24
CA THR A 166 7.38 10.62 16.48
C THR A 166 8.04 9.53 17.29
N ASP A 167 8.70 9.87 18.39
CA ASP A 167 9.26 8.91 19.34
C ASP A 167 8.22 8.61 20.43
N VAL A 168 7.46 7.54 20.20
CA VAL A 168 6.33 7.11 21.03
C VAL A 168 6.45 5.65 21.46
N VAL A 169 7.66 5.11 21.42
CA VAL A 169 7.91 3.72 21.82
C VAL A 169 7.55 3.52 23.30
N GLY A 170 6.77 2.48 23.59
CA GLY A 170 6.29 2.17 24.94
C GLY A 170 5.10 3.00 25.41
N GLN A 171 4.58 3.91 24.60
CA GLN A 171 3.36 4.65 24.92
C GLN A 171 2.11 3.82 24.65
N GLU A 172 1.07 4.06 25.45
CA GLU A 172 -0.21 3.35 25.34
C GLU A 172 -1.32 4.27 24.82
N PHE A 173 -2.22 3.74 24.03
CA PHE A 173 -3.41 4.43 23.56
C PHE A 173 -4.60 3.47 23.45
N LEU A 174 -5.79 4.03 23.40
CA LEU A 174 -7.04 3.30 23.21
C LEU A 174 -7.41 3.27 21.73
N LEU A 175 -7.76 2.12 21.22
CA LEU A 175 -8.28 1.92 19.87
C LEU A 175 -9.71 1.36 19.96
N ASN A 176 -10.69 2.16 19.46
CA ASN A 176 -12.12 1.85 19.47
C ASN A 176 -12.70 1.80 18.07
#